data_4d04cc2f53fa1702e80426d868f84904
#
_entry.id   4d04cc2f53fa1702e80426d868f84904
#
_cell.length_a   1.000
_cell.length_b   1.000
_cell.length_c   1.000
_cell.angle_alpha   90.00
_cell.angle_beta   90.00
_cell.angle_gamma   90.00
#
_symmetry.space_group_name_H-M   'P 1'
#
loop_
_entity.id
_entity.type
_entity.pdbx_description
1 polymer ?
#
loop_
_entity_poly.entity_id
_entity_poly.type
_entity_poly.pdbx_seq_one_letter_code
_entity_poly.pdbx_strand_id
1 'polypeptide(L)'
;MAKRQNIPKSEYLKGLNEAVEKIQEAVDNLEHGSVVGLANALLYIATESQQRAPKDTGDLRGSVEVKIDGKDYAYCKEYRNDREKRNSKNKESKNYVLNVEGALPDKIDDVIVGEVSYNTKYAANQHEHTEYQHKNGQAKYLESVLIEQKDRILKLIAEGVINEMMD
;
A
#
# COMPACT_ATOMS: atom_id res chain seq x y z
N MET A 1 -57.32 -9.33 -4.48
CA MET A 1 -56.58 -9.58 -5.73
C MET A 1 -55.83 -8.28 -6.12
N ALA A 2 -54.52 -8.26 -6.05
CA ALA A 2 -53.75 -7.08 -6.47
C ALA A 2 -53.78 -6.95 -7.99
N LYS A 3 -54.21 -5.80 -8.52
CA LYS A 3 -54.15 -5.50 -9.95
C LYS A 3 -52.70 -5.47 -10.41
N ARG A 4 -52.29 -6.39 -11.29
CA ARG A 4 -51.04 -6.28 -12.01
C ARG A 4 -51.06 -4.99 -12.80
N GLN A 5 -50.24 -4.03 -12.44
CA GLN A 5 -50.02 -2.83 -13.23
C GLN A 5 -49.29 -3.25 -14.53
N ASN A 6 -49.87 -2.91 -15.66
CA ASN A 6 -49.30 -3.22 -16.98
C ASN A 6 -48.32 -2.11 -17.30
N ILE A 7 -47.05 -2.27 -16.90
CA ILE A 7 -45.99 -1.32 -17.16
C ILE A 7 -45.65 -1.36 -18.65
N PRO A 8 -45.61 -0.23 -19.36
CA PRO A 8 -45.23 -0.18 -20.78
C PRO A 8 -43.83 -0.77 -20.99
N LYS A 9 -43.61 -1.52 -22.08
CA LYS A 9 -42.34 -2.16 -22.40
C LYS A 9 -41.15 -1.20 -22.41
N SER A 10 -41.36 0.05 -22.85
CA SER A 10 -40.36 1.12 -22.85
C SER A 10 -39.94 1.55 -21.43
N GLU A 11 -40.87 1.61 -20.50
CA GLU A 11 -40.61 1.97 -19.09
C GLU A 11 -39.93 0.85 -18.34
N TYR A 12 -40.28 -0.42 -18.66
CA TYR A 12 -39.56 -1.59 -18.15
C TYR A 12 -38.09 -1.64 -18.61
N LEU A 13 -37.83 -1.38 -19.91
CA LEU A 13 -36.49 -1.34 -20.48
C LEU A 13 -35.66 -0.19 -19.89
N LYS A 14 -36.27 0.98 -19.63
CA LYS A 14 -35.60 2.08 -18.98
C LYS A 14 -35.17 1.72 -17.55
N GLY A 15 -36.08 1.15 -16.75
CA GLY A 15 -35.77 0.70 -15.41
C GLY A 15 -34.71 -0.40 -15.34
N LEU A 16 -34.67 -1.30 -16.37
CA LEU A 16 -33.63 -2.30 -16.48
C LEU A 16 -32.25 -1.67 -16.75
N ASN A 17 -32.18 -0.70 -17.68
CA ASN A 17 -30.93 0.01 -17.99
C ASN A 17 -30.41 0.78 -16.78
N GLU A 18 -31.27 1.51 -16.06
CA GLU A 18 -30.91 2.21 -14.82
C GLU A 18 -30.39 1.23 -13.74
N ALA A 19 -30.93 0.03 -13.64
CA ALA A 19 -30.44 -1.00 -12.73
C ALA A 19 -29.08 -1.52 -13.14
N VAL A 20 -28.83 -1.72 -14.44
CA VAL A 20 -27.53 -2.15 -14.96
C VAL A 20 -26.48 -1.07 -14.73
N GLU A 21 -26.78 0.20 -14.98
CA GLU A 21 -25.86 1.33 -14.71
C GLU A 21 -25.46 1.38 -13.23
N LYS A 22 -26.41 1.25 -12.31
CA LYS A 22 -26.11 1.22 -10.86
C LYS A 22 -25.26 0.03 -10.43
N ILE A 23 -25.48 -1.13 -11.04
CA ILE A 23 -24.63 -2.31 -10.77
C ILE A 23 -23.22 -2.05 -11.27
N GLN A 24 -23.06 -1.48 -12.46
CA GLN A 24 -21.75 -1.17 -13.00
C GLN A 24 -21.01 -0.15 -12.12
N GLU A 25 -21.67 0.92 -11.71
CA GLU A 25 -21.13 1.91 -10.78
C GLU A 25 -20.67 1.26 -9.46
N ALA A 26 -21.47 0.36 -8.90
CA ALA A 26 -21.10 -0.35 -7.68
C ALA A 26 -19.87 -1.27 -7.87
N VAL A 27 -19.73 -1.90 -9.04
CA VAL A 27 -18.55 -2.72 -9.39
C VAL A 27 -17.32 -1.83 -9.52
N ASP A 28 -17.42 -0.70 -10.22
CA ASP A 28 -16.32 0.24 -10.43
C ASP A 28 -15.82 0.79 -9.08
N ASN A 29 -16.73 1.13 -8.15
CA ASN A 29 -16.39 1.57 -6.79
C ASN A 29 -15.71 0.48 -5.97
N LEU A 30 -16.14 -0.78 -6.09
CA LEU A 30 -15.48 -1.92 -5.44
C LEU A 30 -14.06 -2.12 -5.95
N GLU A 31 -13.84 -2.02 -7.25
CA GLU A 31 -12.52 -2.14 -7.87
C GLU A 31 -11.61 -1.02 -7.38
N HIS A 32 -12.05 0.23 -7.47
CA HIS A 32 -11.27 1.39 -7.02
C HIS A 32 -10.95 1.31 -5.53
N GLY A 33 -11.93 1.01 -4.68
CA GLY A 33 -11.73 0.83 -3.24
C GLY A 33 -10.74 -0.26 -2.90
N SER A 34 -10.71 -1.34 -3.67
CA SER A 34 -9.74 -2.43 -3.50
C SER A 34 -8.31 -1.96 -3.81
N VAL A 35 -8.12 -1.15 -4.85
CA VAL A 35 -6.82 -0.56 -5.21
C VAL A 35 -6.34 0.40 -4.13
N VAL A 36 -7.20 1.29 -3.67
CA VAL A 36 -6.90 2.26 -2.59
C VAL A 36 -6.55 1.53 -1.30
N GLY A 37 -7.32 0.52 -0.93
CA GLY A 37 -7.08 -0.29 0.26
C GLY A 37 -5.74 -1.02 0.20
N LEU A 38 -5.42 -1.64 -0.94
CA LEU A 38 -4.12 -2.29 -1.17
C LEU A 38 -2.98 -1.29 -1.07
N ALA A 39 -3.09 -0.12 -1.70
CA ALA A 39 -2.06 0.91 -1.65
C ALA A 39 -1.78 1.37 -0.21
N ASN A 40 -2.83 1.61 0.58
CA ASN A 40 -2.71 1.98 2.01
C ASN A 40 -2.04 0.87 2.82
N ALA A 41 -2.38 -0.39 2.57
CA ALA A 41 -1.75 -1.54 3.22
C ALA A 41 -0.25 -1.65 2.87
N LEU A 42 0.11 -1.47 1.60
CA LEU A 42 1.51 -1.51 1.15
C LEU A 42 2.35 -0.38 1.75
N LEU A 43 1.81 0.84 1.80
CA LEU A 43 2.48 1.98 2.45
C LEU A 43 2.68 1.73 3.95
N TYR A 44 1.70 1.14 4.61
CA TYR A 44 1.81 0.73 6.01
C TYR A 44 2.91 -0.31 6.21
N ILE A 45 2.93 -1.39 5.40
CA ILE A 45 3.95 -2.43 5.44
C ILE A 45 5.35 -1.83 5.20
N ALA A 46 5.50 -0.98 4.20
CA ALA A 46 6.76 -0.32 3.86
C ALA A 46 7.27 0.55 5.04
N THR A 47 6.38 1.36 5.63
CA THR A 47 6.72 2.23 6.75
C THR A 47 7.12 1.44 8.00
N GLU A 48 6.34 0.43 8.38
CA GLU A 48 6.62 -0.40 9.56
C GLU A 48 7.90 -1.23 9.37
N SER A 49 8.08 -1.83 8.19
CA SER A 49 9.29 -2.60 7.91
C SER A 49 10.54 -1.71 7.85
N GLN A 50 10.43 -0.49 7.33
CA GLN A 50 11.51 0.50 7.33
C GLN A 50 11.99 0.84 8.75
N GLN A 51 11.06 0.99 9.70
CA GLN A 51 11.40 1.26 11.10
C GLN A 51 12.09 0.08 11.76
N ARG A 52 11.70 -1.15 11.42
CA ARG A 52 12.28 -2.39 11.95
C ARG A 52 13.60 -2.76 11.29
N ALA A 53 13.85 -2.32 10.06
CA ALA A 53 15.08 -2.61 9.34
C ALA A 53 16.31 -2.08 10.09
N PRO A 54 17.44 -2.81 10.08
CA PRO A 54 18.69 -2.35 10.68
C PRO A 54 19.14 -0.97 10.17
N LYS A 55 19.64 -0.13 11.08
CA LYS A 55 20.14 1.19 10.74
C LYS A 55 21.61 1.35 11.14
N ASP A 56 22.49 1.43 10.15
CA ASP A 56 23.88 1.92 10.29
C ASP A 56 23.98 3.31 9.64
N THR A 57 24.08 3.38 8.32
CA THR A 57 24.06 4.65 7.56
C THR A 57 22.65 5.13 7.24
N GLY A 58 21.67 4.24 7.25
CA GLY A 58 20.29 4.47 6.82
C GLY A 58 20.00 4.00 5.40
N ASP A 59 21.02 3.62 4.62
CA ASP A 59 20.84 3.26 3.20
C ASP A 59 19.86 2.09 3.01
N LEU A 60 19.87 1.08 3.90
CA LEU A 60 18.90 -0.02 3.87
C LEU A 60 17.47 0.52 4.02
N ARG A 61 17.22 1.35 5.03
CA ARG A 61 15.92 1.98 5.26
C ARG A 61 15.47 2.87 4.11
N GLY A 62 16.43 3.51 3.45
CA GLY A 62 16.20 4.38 2.29
C GLY A 62 15.98 3.63 0.98
N SER A 63 16.17 2.32 0.96
CA SER A 63 16.02 1.50 -0.26
C SER A 63 14.66 0.82 -0.39
N VAL A 64 13.72 1.10 0.52
CA VAL A 64 12.36 0.55 0.42
C VAL A 64 11.60 1.19 -0.73
N GLU A 65 10.95 0.35 -1.51
CA GLU A 65 10.12 0.72 -2.66
C GLU A 65 8.79 -0.02 -2.60
N VAL A 66 7.76 0.64 -3.11
CA VAL A 66 6.41 0.07 -3.26
C VAL A 66 6.02 0.13 -4.72
N LYS A 67 5.55 -1.00 -5.27
CA LYS A 67 5.02 -1.09 -6.62
C LYS A 67 3.59 -1.60 -6.60
N ILE A 68 2.81 -1.15 -7.56
CA ILE A 68 1.46 -1.64 -7.83
C ILE A 68 1.38 -1.99 -9.32
N ASP A 69 1.03 -3.23 -9.64
CA ASP A 69 1.04 -3.80 -10.99
C ASP A 69 2.37 -3.55 -11.75
N GLY A 70 3.48 -3.76 -11.02
CA GLY A 70 4.83 -3.59 -11.56
C GLY A 70 5.26 -2.14 -11.81
N LYS A 71 4.41 -1.14 -11.53
CA LYS A 71 4.72 0.28 -11.63
C LYS A 71 5.14 0.85 -10.28
N ASP A 72 6.14 1.73 -10.29
CA ASP A 72 6.60 2.41 -9.09
C ASP A 72 5.47 3.29 -8.52
N TYR A 73 5.10 3.05 -7.26
CA TYR A 73 4.06 3.79 -6.56
C TYR A 73 4.65 4.70 -5.48
N ALA A 74 5.53 4.18 -4.63
CA ALA A 74 6.19 4.97 -3.60
C ALA A 74 7.64 4.53 -3.42
N TYR A 75 8.50 5.48 -3.10
CA TYR A 75 9.92 5.25 -2.80
C TYR A 75 10.44 6.25 -1.77
N CYS A 76 11.59 5.93 -1.17
CA CYS A 76 12.19 6.78 -0.17
C CYS A 76 13.00 7.92 -0.77
N LYS A 77 12.79 9.13 -0.24
CA LYS A 77 13.66 10.28 -0.46
C LYS A 77 14.47 10.59 0.79
N GLU A 78 15.76 10.93 0.58
CA GLU A 78 16.62 11.39 1.67
C GLU A 78 16.09 12.71 2.24
N TYR A 79 15.86 12.70 3.54
CA TYR A 79 15.48 13.89 4.29
C TYR A 79 16.67 14.37 5.12
N ARG A 80 17.14 15.60 4.87
CA ARG A 80 18.20 16.24 5.64
C ARG A 80 17.59 17.16 6.69
N ASN A 81 17.76 16.78 7.95
CA ASN A 81 17.39 17.67 9.05
C ASN A 81 18.56 18.64 9.33
N ASP A 82 18.40 19.93 9.01
CA ASP A 82 19.45 20.94 9.19
C ASP A 82 19.91 21.13 10.65
N ARG A 83 19.15 20.63 11.62
CA ARG A 83 19.52 20.64 13.05
C ARG A 83 20.56 19.58 13.40
N GLU A 84 20.62 18.46 12.67
CA GLU A 84 21.59 17.37 12.94
C GLU A 84 22.98 17.65 12.36
N LYS A 85 23.10 18.55 11.37
CA LYS A 85 24.39 18.96 10.78
C LYS A 85 25.39 19.54 11.77
N ARG A 86 24.95 20.04 12.94
CA ARG A 86 25.80 20.75 13.89
C ARG A 86 26.56 19.86 14.88
N ASN A 87 26.17 18.60 15.04
CA ASN A 87 26.69 17.73 16.13
C ASN A 87 27.36 16.42 15.66
N SER A 88 27.48 16.14 14.39
CA SER A 88 28.02 14.85 13.93
C SER A 88 29.48 14.97 13.46
N LYS A 89 30.41 14.58 14.33
CA LYS A 89 31.78 14.22 13.96
C LYS A 89 31.91 12.79 13.41
N ASN A 90 30.80 12.01 13.36
CA ASN A 90 30.77 10.63 12.90
C ASN A 90 29.75 10.47 11.77
N LYS A 91 30.08 9.62 10.78
CA LYS A 91 29.25 9.15 9.65
C LYS A 91 27.81 9.69 9.66
N GLU A 92 27.50 10.59 8.73
CA GLU A 92 26.17 11.18 8.63
C GLU A 92 25.13 10.07 8.48
N SER A 93 24.34 9.84 9.52
CA SER A 93 23.16 8.96 9.44
C SER A 93 22.13 9.64 8.58
N LYS A 94 21.79 9.05 7.46
CA LYS A 94 20.75 9.54 6.55
C LYS A 94 19.37 9.20 7.11
N ASN A 95 18.45 10.12 6.98
CA ASN A 95 17.03 9.90 7.26
C ASN A 95 16.26 9.89 5.94
N TYR A 96 15.28 9.01 5.85
CA TYR A 96 14.49 8.81 4.64
C TYR A 96 13.01 8.88 4.97
N VAL A 97 12.24 9.46 4.06
CA VAL A 97 10.77 9.52 4.12
C VAL A 97 10.22 8.85 2.87
N LEU A 98 9.24 8.00 3.05
CA LEU A 98 8.50 7.37 1.96
C LEU A 98 7.61 8.42 1.29
N ASN A 99 7.78 8.61 -0.01
CA ASN A 99 6.98 9.52 -0.82
C ASN A 99 6.17 8.74 -1.84
N VAL A 100 4.91 9.08 -1.98
CA VAL A 100 4.03 8.58 -3.03
C VAL A 100 4.16 9.51 -4.23
N GLU A 101 4.52 8.95 -5.38
CA GLU A 101 4.66 9.69 -6.64
C GLU A 101 3.95 8.97 -7.80
N GLY A 102 3.66 7.68 -7.67
CA GLY A 102 2.91 6.91 -8.64
C GLY A 102 1.41 7.18 -8.56
N ALA A 103 0.73 6.98 -9.68
CA ALA A 103 -0.73 6.94 -9.73
C ALA A 103 -1.24 5.52 -9.45
N LEU A 104 -2.43 5.43 -8.90
CA LEU A 104 -3.15 4.16 -8.80
C LEU A 104 -3.66 3.75 -10.18
N PRO A 105 -3.76 2.45 -10.50
CA PRO A 105 -4.39 1.99 -11.71
C PRO A 105 -5.89 2.34 -11.72
N ASP A 106 -6.37 2.85 -12.85
CA ASP A 106 -7.78 3.21 -13.03
C ASP A 106 -8.68 1.97 -13.16
N LYS A 107 -8.11 0.83 -13.57
CA LYS A 107 -8.81 -0.45 -13.77
C LYS A 107 -7.94 -1.61 -13.33
N ILE A 108 -8.61 -2.66 -12.86
CA ILE A 108 -8.01 -3.95 -12.56
C ILE A 108 -8.42 -4.91 -13.68
N ASP A 109 -7.43 -5.51 -14.38
CA ASP A 109 -7.76 -6.47 -15.45
C ASP A 109 -8.32 -7.78 -14.87
N ASP A 110 -7.59 -8.46 -13.99
CA ASP A 110 -8.05 -9.68 -13.30
C ASP A 110 -7.59 -9.69 -11.83
N VAL A 111 -6.32 -9.40 -11.60
CA VAL A 111 -5.68 -9.44 -10.26
C VAL A 111 -4.78 -8.23 -10.11
N ILE A 112 -4.93 -7.51 -9.01
CA ILE A 112 -4.00 -6.44 -8.64
C ILE A 112 -2.86 -6.99 -7.79
N VAL A 113 -1.63 -6.67 -8.15
CA VAL A 113 -0.42 -7.11 -7.44
C VAL A 113 0.29 -5.93 -6.80
N GLY A 114 0.47 -6.00 -5.48
CA GLY A 114 1.26 -5.05 -4.71
C GLY A 114 2.59 -5.65 -4.26
N GLU A 115 3.67 -4.88 -4.33
CA GLU A 115 5.00 -5.31 -3.94
C GLU A 115 5.65 -4.29 -3.01
N VAL A 116 6.31 -4.78 -1.95
CA VAL A 116 7.21 -3.99 -1.11
C VAL A 116 8.59 -4.65 -1.18
N SER A 117 9.59 -3.92 -1.62
CA SER A 117 10.95 -4.43 -1.81
C SER A 117 12.02 -3.50 -1.24
N TYR A 118 13.24 -4.03 -1.07
CA TYR A 118 14.41 -3.31 -0.61
C TYR A 118 15.57 -3.49 -1.60
N ASN A 119 16.04 -2.40 -2.18
CA ASN A 119 16.98 -2.40 -3.32
C ASN A 119 18.45 -2.24 -2.95
N THR A 120 18.89 -2.69 -1.78
CA THR A 120 20.33 -2.78 -1.48
C THR A 120 20.85 -4.20 -1.68
N LYS A 121 22.10 -4.33 -2.15
CA LYS A 121 22.75 -5.64 -2.40
C LYS A 121 22.82 -6.53 -1.16
N TYR A 122 22.76 -5.95 0.02
CA TYR A 122 22.84 -6.67 1.31
C TYR A 122 21.49 -6.79 2.02
N ALA A 123 20.39 -6.31 1.43
CA ALA A 123 19.07 -6.34 2.06
C ALA A 123 18.65 -7.77 2.45
N ALA A 124 18.79 -8.73 1.53
CA ALA A 124 18.45 -10.12 1.78
C ALA A 124 19.29 -10.70 2.93
N ASN A 125 20.62 -10.44 2.96
CA ASN A 125 21.48 -10.91 4.04
C ASN A 125 21.05 -10.31 5.39
N GLN A 126 20.76 -9.02 5.47
CA GLN A 126 20.30 -8.38 6.69
C GLN A 126 18.90 -8.84 7.13
N HIS A 127 18.09 -9.27 6.17
CA HIS A 127 16.74 -9.78 6.44
C HIS A 127 16.78 -11.25 6.93
N GLU A 128 17.56 -12.12 6.29
CA GLU A 128 17.52 -13.56 6.51
C GLU A 128 18.37 -14.03 7.70
N HIS A 129 19.48 -13.36 7.98
CA HIS A 129 20.42 -13.77 9.02
C HIS A 129 20.01 -13.29 10.41
N THR A 130 19.24 -14.11 11.11
CA THR A 130 18.73 -13.80 12.47
C THR A 130 19.81 -13.80 13.54
N GLU A 131 20.99 -14.40 13.26
CA GLU A 131 22.16 -14.41 14.12
C GLU A 131 22.92 -13.08 14.14
N TYR A 132 22.64 -12.16 13.20
CA TYR A 132 23.28 -10.87 13.20
C TYR A 132 22.78 -10.00 14.35
N GLN A 133 23.71 -9.43 15.12
CA GLN A 133 23.38 -8.49 16.19
C GLN A 133 23.29 -7.08 15.63
N HIS A 134 22.10 -6.53 15.62
CA HIS A 134 21.84 -5.16 15.20
C HIS A 134 21.73 -4.23 16.42
N LYS A 135 22.47 -3.12 16.43
CA LYS A 135 22.31 -2.07 17.46
C LYS A 135 20.92 -1.42 17.41
N ASN A 136 20.39 -1.26 16.19
CA ASN A 136 19.09 -0.69 15.92
C ASN A 136 18.43 -1.50 14.82
N GLY A 137 17.20 -1.93 15.02
CA GLY A 137 16.45 -2.76 14.10
C GLY A 137 16.63 -4.24 14.35
N GLN A 138 16.15 -5.05 13.45
CA GLN A 138 16.12 -6.51 13.56
C GLN A 138 16.25 -7.19 12.19
N ALA A 139 16.61 -8.47 12.18
CA ALA A 139 16.39 -9.34 11.03
C ALA A 139 14.89 -9.60 10.83
N LYS A 140 14.50 -10.19 9.70
CA LYS A 140 13.09 -10.47 9.35
C LYS A 140 12.19 -9.24 9.43
N TYR A 141 12.74 -8.05 9.17
CA TYR A 141 12.06 -6.78 9.35
C TYR A 141 10.81 -6.63 8.47
N LEU A 142 10.76 -7.21 7.26
CA LEU A 142 9.58 -7.21 6.39
C LEU A 142 8.61 -8.33 6.79
N GLU A 143 9.10 -9.55 6.95
CA GLU A 143 8.32 -10.73 7.32
C GLU A 143 7.60 -10.55 8.68
N SER A 144 8.28 -9.97 9.67
CA SER A 144 7.69 -9.70 10.99
C SER A 144 6.49 -8.75 10.93
N VAL A 145 6.49 -7.78 10.02
CA VAL A 145 5.33 -6.89 9.82
C VAL A 145 4.14 -7.66 9.27
N LEU A 146 4.36 -8.52 8.28
CA LEU A 146 3.29 -9.31 7.67
C LEU A 146 2.64 -10.26 8.67
N ILE A 147 3.43 -10.85 9.58
CA ILE A 147 2.94 -11.79 10.59
C ILE A 147 2.24 -11.05 11.74
N GLU A 148 2.91 -10.06 12.33
CA GLU A 148 2.44 -9.40 13.54
C GLU A 148 1.32 -8.38 13.28
N GLN A 149 1.30 -7.77 12.10
CA GLN A 149 0.35 -6.71 11.74
C GLN A 149 -0.73 -7.17 10.74
N LYS A 150 -0.90 -8.49 10.60
CA LYS A 150 -1.84 -9.10 9.64
C LYS A 150 -3.24 -8.48 9.71
N ASP A 151 -3.80 -8.38 10.92
CA ASP A 151 -5.16 -7.87 11.11
C ASP A 151 -5.28 -6.40 10.72
N ARG A 152 -4.25 -5.60 11.01
CA ARG A 152 -4.22 -4.19 10.60
C ARG A 152 -4.10 -4.04 9.09
N ILE A 153 -3.28 -4.85 8.44
CA ILE A 153 -3.12 -4.88 6.99
C ILE A 153 -4.45 -5.21 6.31
N LEU A 154 -5.11 -6.29 6.75
CA LEU A 154 -6.41 -6.68 6.22
C LEU A 154 -7.49 -5.61 6.45
N LYS A 155 -7.45 -4.94 7.61
CA LYS A 155 -8.36 -3.85 7.92
C LYS A 155 -8.16 -2.66 6.97
N LEU A 156 -6.92 -2.27 6.65
CA LEU A 156 -6.62 -1.19 5.70
C LEU A 156 -7.18 -1.49 4.30
N ILE A 157 -7.06 -2.75 3.85
CA ILE A 157 -7.64 -3.16 2.57
C ILE A 157 -9.17 -3.04 2.60
N ALA A 158 -9.80 -3.54 3.67
CA ALA A 158 -11.26 -3.47 3.81
C ALA A 158 -11.77 -2.02 3.95
N GLU A 159 -11.06 -1.16 4.68
CA GLU A 159 -11.40 0.26 4.84
C GLU A 159 -11.40 1.00 3.48
N GLY A 160 -10.47 0.67 2.56
CA GLY A 160 -10.47 1.22 1.21
C GLY A 160 -11.77 0.91 0.47
N VAL A 161 -12.20 -0.35 0.48
CA VAL A 161 -13.45 -0.79 -0.15
C VAL A 161 -14.68 -0.13 0.48
N ILE A 162 -14.75 -0.09 1.82
CA ILE A 162 -15.90 0.46 2.54
C ILE A 162 -16.06 1.96 2.26
N ASN A 163 -14.97 2.72 2.27
CA ASN A 163 -15.02 4.16 2.06
C ASN A 163 -15.55 4.52 0.68
N GLU A 164 -15.08 3.85 -0.38
CA GLU A 164 -15.57 4.09 -1.75
C GLU A 164 -17.03 3.67 -1.97
N MET A 165 -17.55 2.73 -1.18
CA MET A 165 -18.95 2.33 -1.27
C MET A 165 -19.91 3.27 -0.50
N MET A 166 -19.38 4.10 0.40
CA MET A 166 -20.19 4.98 1.26
C MET A 166 -20.22 6.44 0.76
N ASP A 167 -19.37 6.81 -0.19
CA ASP A 167 -19.33 8.11 -0.86
C ASP A 167 -20.24 8.12 -2.11
#